data_1db7fc0a1960bb338e5f32084a7f8313
#
_entry.id   1db7fc0a1960bb338e5f32084a7f8313
#
_cell.length_a   1.000
_cell.length_b   1.000
_cell.length_c   1.000
_cell.angle_alpha   90.00
_cell.angle_beta   90.00
_cell.angle_gamma   90.00
#
_symmetry.space_group_name_H-M   'P 1'
#
loop_
_entity.id
_entity.type
_entity.pdbx_description
1 polymer ?
#
loop_
_entity_poly.entity_id
_entity_poly.type
_entity_poly.pdbx_seq_one_letter_code
_entity_poly.pdbx_strand_id
1 'polypeptide(L)'
;VVERFAVPIGIHCHNDSGMAVANTQMAVEAGAGQVQGTINGYGERAGNANLCTVIPNLELKTAVRALPEGMLSELTEFSRWVDEVALVPHDERAPYVGAAAFAHKGGMHVNAVLKTPTSFEHVEPEVVGNERRILVSDYSGGSTILHKLAHVYPDVDRKDPRLRDVLALVKEREHAGYEYEAAEASFELLARRVFGEEEPFAEATVQLRLPGSATSVHTAAMGDGPVNALDVALRKALMEEYPEIARMHLVDYKVRVLDATGGTSGAVRVLLQMSSNGDTWGTVGVHPNIIEASWQALTDSIIYGIVAARGGWHG
;
A
#
# COMPACT_ATOMS: atom_id res chain seq x y z
N VAL A 1 18.83 34.29 29.26
CA VAL A 1 20.07 34.34 28.43
C VAL A 1 20.00 35.54 27.53
N VAL A 2 18.98 35.72 26.70
CA VAL A 2 18.83 36.84 25.75
C VAL A 2 18.96 38.18 26.44
N GLU A 3 18.27 38.39 27.58
CA GLU A 3 18.34 39.64 28.36
C GLU A 3 19.71 39.90 28.99
N ARG A 4 20.54 38.87 29.16
CA ARG A 4 21.84 38.98 29.85
C ARG A 4 23.01 39.26 28.92
N PHE A 5 22.90 38.93 27.65
CA PHE A 5 23.98 39.05 26.67
C PHE A 5 23.58 40.00 25.54
N ALA A 6 24.44 40.93 25.23
CA ALA A 6 24.25 41.93 24.15
C ALA A 6 24.66 41.38 22.76
N VAL A 7 24.52 40.07 22.54
CA VAL A 7 24.85 39.43 21.27
C VAL A 7 23.61 38.62 20.78
N PRO A 8 23.45 38.48 19.48
CA PRO A 8 22.40 37.59 18.95
C PRO A 8 22.52 36.16 19.50
N ILE A 9 21.43 35.62 19.97
CA ILE A 9 21.36 34.23 20.49
C ILE A 9 20.68 33.36 19.47
N GLY A 10 21.26 32.21 19.18
CA GLY A 10 20.67 31.13 18.36
C GLY A 10 20.35 29.92 19.20
N ILE A 11 19.51 29.05 18.64
CA ILE A 11 19.12 27.76 19.21
C ILE A 11 19.43 26.63 18.25
N HIS A 12 20.00 25.54 18.77
CA HIS A 12 20.19 24.26 18.08
C HIS A 12 19.78 23.13 19.03
N CYS A 13 18.75 22.36 18.66
CA CYS A 13 18.23 21.30 19.49
C CYS A 13 18.38 19.94 18.80
N HIS A 14 18.81 18.92 19.57
CA HIS A 14 18.66 17.53 19.23
C HIS A 14 17.30 16.98 19.69
N ASN A 15 16.82 15.93 19.04
CA ASN A 15 15.45 15.40 19.20
C ASN A 15 15.39 14.12 20.06
N ASP A 16 16.37 13.86 20.91
CA ASP A 16 16.51 12.62 21.68
C ASP A 16 15.29 12.28 22.56
N SER A 17 14.56 13.30 23.01
CA SER A 17 13.32 13.14 23.78
C SER A 17 12.06 13.56 23.02
N GLY A 18 12.15 13.79 21.70
CA GLY A 18 11.03 14.24 20.87
C GLY A 18 10.63 15.72 21.06
N MET A 19 11.44 16.53 21.76
CA MET A 19 11.09 17.89 22.16
C MET A 19 11.82 18.99 21.36
N ALA A 20 12.61 18.64 20.35
CA ALA A 20 13.45 19.59 19.64
C ALA A 20 12.66 20.75 19.01
N VAL A 21 11.53 20.45 18.34
CA VAL A 21 10.66 21.47 17.73
C VAL A 21 10.07 22.40 18.78
N ALA A 22 9.51 21.85 19.86
CA ALA A 22 8.92 22.62 20.94
C ALA A 22 9.96 23.52 21.63
N ASN A 23 11.13 22.99 21.96
CA ASN A 23 12.21 23.75 22.57
C ASN A 23 12.71 24.87 21.65
N THR A 24 12.79 24.63 20.34
CA THR A 24 13.16 25.61 19.34
C THR A 24 12.15 26.76 19.30
N GLN A 25 10.86 26.45 19.27
CA GLN A 25 9.80 27.44 19.26
C GLN A 25 9.84 28.31 20.54
N MET A 26 9.92 27.66 21.70
CA MET A 26 10.04 28.36 22.99
C MET A 26 11.26 29.28 23.06
N ALA A 27 12.39 28.87 22.46
CA ALA A 27 13.57 29.71 22.41
C ALA A 27 13.34 30.95 21.54
N VAL A 28 12.67 30.85 20.41
CA VAL A 28 12.29 31.98 19.55
C VAL A 28 11.36 32.94 20.30
N GLU A 29 10.34 32.42 20.98
CA GLU A 29 9.41 33.19 21.81
C GLU A 29 10.14 33.90 22.95
N ALA A 30 11.21 33.31 23.48
CA ALA A 30 12.11 33.92 24.49
C ALA A 30 13.15 34.88 23.88
N GLY A 31 13.11 35.15 22.58
CA GLY A 31 13.94 36.14 21.91
C GLY A 31 15.19 35.60 21.20
N ALA A 32 15.29 34.29 20.96
CA ALA A 32 16.33 33.79 20.08
C ALA A 32 16.09 34.27 18.64
N GLY A 33 17.13 34.88 18.05
CA GLY A 33 17.07 35.46 16.69
C GLY A 33 17.55 34.55 15.58
N GLN A 34 18.04 33.35 15.91
CA GLN A 34 18.48 32.34 14.94
C GLN A 34 18.04 30.96 15.36
N VAL A 35 17.59 30.18 14.39
CA VAL A 35 17.26 28.77 14.55
C VAL A 35 18.16 27.92 13.67
N GLN A 36 18.70 26.83 14.22
CA GLN A 36 19.41 25.80 13.50
C GLN A 36 18.66 24.48 13.65
N GLY A 37 18.41 23.84 12.54
CA GLY A 37 17.77 22.55 12.44
C GLY A 37 18.07 21.93 11.08
N THR A 38 17.37 20.86 10.73
CA THR A 38 17.55 20.19 9.44
C THR A 38 16.19 19.91 8.81
N ILE A 39 16.15 19.89 7.47
CA ILE A 39 14.98 19.40 6.75
C ILE A 39 14.77 17.93 7.14
N ASN A 40 13.53 17.55 7.37
CA ASN A 40 13.11 16.23 7.83
C ASN A 40 13.71 15.78 9.17
N GLY A 41 14.36 16.70 9.91
CA GLY A 41 14.93 16.40 11.23
C GLY A 41 16.18 15.53 11.20
N TYR A 42 16.85 15.39 10.07
CA TYR A 42 18.08 14.59 9.97
C TYR A 42 19.14 15.03 10.96
N GLY A 43 19.95 14.09 11.44
CA GLY A 43 21.06 14.37 12.34
C GLY A 43 21.44 13.15 13.19
N GLU A 44 22.41 13.34 14.05
CA GLU A 44 22.89 12.28 14.94
C GLU A 44 21.80 11.79 15.91
N ARG A 45 21.84 10.51 16.24
CA ARG A 45 20.93 9.80 17.15
C ARG A 45 19.47 9.91 16.68
N ALA A 46 18.61 10.65 17.41
CA ALA A 46 17.20 10.88 17.05
C ALA A 46 17.01 12.12 16.14
N GLY A 47 18.09 12.70 15.63
CA GLY A 47 18.08 13.84 14.73
C GLY A 47 18.03 15.20 15.44
N ASN A 48 17.83 16.23 14.62
CA ASN A 48 17.75 17.63 15.03
C ASN A 48 16.30 18.15 15.03
N ALA A 49 16.11 19.41 15.39
CA ALA A 49 14.83 20.08 15.20
C ALA A 49 14.43 20.03 13.71
N ASN A 50 13.27 19.44 13.42
CA ASN A 50 12.75 19.32 12.06
C ASN A 50 12.27 20.66 11.53
N LEU A 51 12.99 21.24 10.57
CA LEU A 51 12.64 22.51 9.96
C LEU A 51 11.32 22.45 9.17
N CYS A 52 10.93 21.29 8.66
CA CYS A 52 9.62 21.10 8.03
C CYS A 52 8.44 21.27 9.01
N THR A 53 8.71 21.28 10.31
CA THR A 53 7.73 21.58 11.35
C THR A 53 7.96 22.96 11.99
N VAL A 54 9.21 23.31 12.24
CA VAL A 54 9.56 24.60 12.88
C VAL A 54 9.14 25.78 12.00
N ILE A 55 9.48 25.76 10.72
CA ILE A 55 9.20 26.85 9.78
C ILE A 55 7.69 27.13 9.69
N PRO A 56 6.81 26.16 9.36
CA PRO A 56 5.38 26.46 9.30
C PRO A 56 4.77 26.83 10.66
N ASN A 57 5.28 26.31 11.77
CA ASN A 57 4.87 26.78 13.09
C ASN A 57 5.16 28.26 13.29
N LEU A 58 6.35 28.73 12.93
CA LEU A 58 6.72 30.14 13.02
C LEU A 58 5.86 30.99 12.08
N GLU A 59 5.76 30.62 10.81
CA GLU A 59 5.03 31.38 9.78
C GLU A 59 3.52 31.46 10.02
N LEU A 60 2.91 30.37 10.47
CA LEU A 60 1.45 30.24 10.52
C LEU A 60 0.85 30.41 11.92
N LYS A 61 1.65 30.22 12.97
CA LYS A 61 1.18 30.22 14.36
C LYS A 61 1.75 31.37 15.19
N THR A 62 2.72 32.13 14.65
CA THR A 62 3.32 33.26 15.34
C THR A 62 3.42 34.50 14.43
N ALA A 63 3.94 35.59 14.92
CA ALA A 63 4.22 36.81 14.12
C ALA A 63 5.58 36.76 13.43
N VAL A 64 6.38 35.71 13.62
CA VAL A 64 7.71 35.57 13.04
C VAL A 64 7.62 35.22 11.57
N ARG A 65 8.46 35.81 10.74
CA ARG A 65 8.67 35.48 9.35
C ARG A 65 10.05 34.87 9.18
N ALA A 66 10.10 33.61 8.78
CA ALA A 66 11.33 32.82 8.60
C ALA A 66 11.69 32.62 7.12
N LEU A 67 10.73 32.80 6.22
CA LEU A 67 10.89 32.61 4.78
C LEU A 67 10.47 33.85 3.99
N PRO A 68 11.00 34.05 2.78
CA PRO A 68 10.43 34.98 1.82
C PRO A 68 8.96 34.62 1.51
N GLU A 69 8.17 35.64 1.13
CA GLU A 69 6.77 35.45 0.78
C GLU A 69 6.59 34.42 -0.35
N GLY A 70 5.64 33.52 -0.20
CA GLY A 70 5.30 32.47 -1.16
C GLY A 70 6.14 31.18 -1.08
N MET A 71 7.27 31.19 -0.37
CA MET A 71 8.17 30.02 -0.33
C MET A 71 7.64 28.87 0.53
N LEU A 72 6.67 29.10 1.40
CA LEU A 72 6.14 28.06 2.27
C LEU A 72 5.39 26.97 1.49
N SER A 73 4.79 27.30 0.36
CA SER A 73 4.12 26.33 -0.52
C SER A 73 5.07 25.34 -1.23
N GLU A 74 6.37 25.59 -1.18
CA GLU A 74 7.40 24.69 -1.73
C GLU A 74 7.85 23.62 -0.71
N LEU A 75 7.42 23.74 0.55
CA LEU A 75 7.98 22.97 1.67
C LEU A 75 7.82 21.46 1.51
N THR A 76 6.66 21.01 1.06
CA THR A 76 6.37 19.58 0.90
C THR A 76 7.21 18.96 -0.22
N GLU A 77 7.31 19.63 -1.37
CA GLU A 77 8.16 19.18 -2.47
C GLU A 77 9.63 19.16 -2.08
N PHE A 78 10.10 20.21 -1.41
CA PHE A 78 11.47 20.29 -0.92
C PHE A 78 11.80 19.20 0.11
N SER A 79 10.88 18.90 1.03
CA SER A 79 11.01 17.78 1.97
C SER A 79 11.21 16.46 1.26
N ARG A 80 10.37 16.15 0.28
CA ARG A 80 10.45 14.91 -0.53
C ARG A 80 11.74 14.83 -1.33
N TRP A 81 12.15 15.94 -1.94
CA TRP A 81 13.41 16.01 -2.68
C TRP A 81 14.62 15.72 -1.79
N VAL A 82 14.65 16.24 -0.57
CA VAL A 82 15.74 15.96 0.39
C VAL A 82 15.79 14.48 0.75
N ASP A 83 14.65 13.84 0.98
CA ASP A 83 14.57 12.40 1.27
C ASP A 83 15.07 11.56 0.09
N GLU A 84 14.70 11.94 -1.14
CA GLU A 84 15.14 11.28 -2.36
C GLU A 84 16.67 11.38 -2.53
N VAL A 85 17.24 12.57 -2.35
CA VAL A 85 18.69 12.77 -2.42
C VAL A 85 19.42 12.02 -1.32
N ALA A 86 18.83 11.92 -0.13
CA ALA A 86 19.38 11.18 1.01
C ALA A 86 19.18 9.66 0.89
N LEU A 87 18.40 9.18 -0.10
CA LEU A 87 17.99 7.78 -0.26
C LEU A 87 17.28 7.21 0.97
N VAL A 88 16.49 8.04 1.63
CA VAL A 88 15.68 7.68 2.81
C VAL A 88 14.21 7.68 2.40
N PRO A 89 13.42 6.67 2.77
CA PRO A 89 11.97 6.69 2.54
C PRO A 89 11.31 7.90 3.23
N HIS A 90 10.41 8.58 2.50
CA HIS A 90 9.67 9.70 3.06
C HIS A 90 8.78 9.25 4.23
N ASP A 91 8.77 10.02 5.32
CA ASP A 91 7.84 9.77 6.43
C ASP A 91 6.44 10.29 6.06
N GLU A 92 5.56 9.37 5.71
CA GLU A 92 4.18 9.70 5.33
C GLU A 92 3.39 10.41 6.45
N ARG A 93 3.82 10.28 7.72
CA ARG A 93 3.18 10.89 8.89
C ARG A 93 3.89 12.14 9.38
N ALA A 94 4.91 12.61 8.66
CA ALA A 94 5.61 13.83 9.03
C ALA A 94 4.61 15.02 9.11
N PRO A 95 4.62 15.82 10.19
CA PRO A 95 3.76 16.97 10.29
C PRO A 95 3.95 17.93 9.10
N TYR A 96 2.85 18.47 8.58
CA TYR A 96 2.76 19.36 7.42
C TYR A 96 3.11 18.72 6.06
N VAL A 97 4.20 17.95 5.95
CA VAL A 97 4.76 17.51 4.65
C VAL A 97 4.45 16.07 4.29
N GLY A 98 4.09 15.23 5.27
CA GLY A 98 3.76 13.84 5.04
C GLY A 98 2.45 13.67 4.26
N ALA A 99 2.35 12.61 3.47
CA ALA A 99 1.16 12.31 2.68
C ALA A 99 -0.08 12.05 3.54
N ALA A 100 0.11 11.58 4.79
CA ALA A 100 -0.97 11.35 5.74
C ALA A 100 -1.30 12.58 6.62
N ALA A 101 -0.51 13.68 6.54
CA ALA A 101 -0.70 14.84 7.40
C ALA A 101 -2.08 15.51 7.24
N PHE A 102 -2.66 15.41 6.04
CA PHE A 102 -3.99 15.94 5.70
C PHE A 102 -4.90 14.83 5.12
N ALA A 103 -4.71 13.60 5.58
CA ALA A 103 -5.49 12.47 5.15
C ALA A 103 -6.65 12.20 6.13
N HIS A 104 -7.86 12.03 5.59
CA HIS A 104 -9.08 11.78 6.36
C HIS A 104 -9.69 10.44 5.95
N LYS A 105 -9.89 9.55 6.94
CA LYS A 105 -10.35 8.17 6.73
C LYS A 105 -11.76 7.94 7.27
N GLY A 106 -12.06 8.43 8.47
CA GLY A 106 -13.34 8.20 9.13
C GLY A 106 -14.50 8.95 8.47
N GLY A 107 -15.61 8.26 8.20
CA GLY A 107 -16.75 8.83 7.49
C GLY A 107 -17.34 10.12 8.11
N MET A 108 -17.33 10.25 9.45
CA MET A 108 -17.73 11.50 10.14
C MET A 108 -16.73 12.64 9.88
N HIS A 109 -15.42 12.34 9.96
CA HIS A 109 -14.37 13.33 9.71
C HIS A 109 -14.40 13.80 8.27
N VAL A 110 -14.50 12.88 7.31
CA VAL A 110 -14.62 13.18 5.89
C VAL A 110 -15.82 14.10 5.62
N ASN A 111 -17.01 13.75 6.16
CA ASN A 111 -18.21 14.56 5.97
C ASN A 111 -18.08 15.96 6.60
N ALA A 112 -17.38 16.11 7.72
CA ALA A 112 -17.14 17.39 8.35
C ALA A 112 -16.13 18.24 7.57
N VAL A 113 -14.99 17.65 7.15
CA VAL A 113 -13.95 18.33 6.36
C VAL A 113 -14.49 18.79 5.00
N LEU A 114 -15.29 17.97 4.31
CA LEU A 114 -15.92 18.36 3.04
C LEU A 114 -16.89 19.54 3.15
N LYS A 115 -17.46 19.77 4.36
CA LYS A 115 -18.33 20.92 4.62
C LYS A 115 -17.57 22.12 5.17
N THR A 116 -16.62 21.86 6.06
CA THR A 116 -15.88 22.88 6.80
C THR A 116 -14.46 22.34 7.05
N PRO A 117 -13.50 22.57 6.15
CA PRO A 117 -12.12 22.06 6.26
C PRO A 117 -11.48 22.34 7.61
N THR A 118 -11.62 23.55 8.10
CA THR A 118 -11.05 24.01 9.39
C THR A 118 -11.57 23.24 10.63
N SER A 119 -12.57 22.35 10.47
CA SER A 119 -13.06 21.53 11.57
C SER A 119 -12.06 20.48 12.05
N PHE A 120 -11.17 20.02 11.17
CA PHE A 120 -10.16 19.00 11.45
C PHE A 120 -8.77 19.34 10.91
N GLU A 121 -8.64 20.40 10.11
CA GLU A 121 -7.37 20.86 9.57
C GLU A 121 -6.96 22.16 10.28
N HIS A 122 -5.77 22.18 10.84
CA HIS A 122 -5.26 23.34 11.56
C HIS A 122 -4.66 24.40 10.63
N VAL A 123 -4.44 24.06 9.36
CA VAL A 123 -4.04 24.90 8.24
C VAL A 123 -4.61 24.31 6.95
N GLU A 124 -4.71 25.12 5.90
CA GLU A 124 -5.01 24.63 4.56
C GLU A 124 -3.78 23.90 4.00
N PRO A 125 -3.90 22.68 3.47
CA PRO A 125 -2.76 21.88 2.99
C PRO A 125 -1.91 22.59 1.95
N GLU A 126 -2.55 23.31 1.05
CA GLU A 126 -1.93 24.03 -0.08
C GLU A 126 -0.94 25.10 0.37
N VAL A 127 -1.13 25.65 1.58
CA VAL A 127 -0.22 26.65 2.15
C VAL A 127 1.20 26.10 2.34
N VAL A 128 1.32 24.81 2.59
CA VAL A 128 2.61 24.11 2.75
C VAL A 128 2.95 23.24 1.54
N GLY A 129 2.21 23.37 0.42
CA GLY A 129 2.39 22.60 -0.80
C GLY A 129 1.94 21.14 -0.67
N ASN A 130 1.10 20.82 0.31
CA ASN A 130 0.49 19.49 0.46
C ASN A 130 -0.94 19.51 -0.09
N GLU A 131 -1.62 18.37 -0.05
CA GLU A 131 -2.99 18.20 -0.53
C GLU A 131 -3.86 17.47 0.49
N ARG A 132 -5.16 17.77 0.47
CA ARG A 132 -6.14 17.01 1.24
C ARG A 132 -6.41 15.68 0.56
N ARG A 133 -6.33 14.60 1.35
CA ARG A 133 -6.57 13.24 0.87
C ARG A 133 -7.75 12.62 1.60
N ILE A 134 -8.72 12.15 0.84
CA ILE A 134 -9.83 11.35 1.37
C ILE A 134 -9.50 9.89 1.09
N LEU A 135 -9.32 9.11 2.16
CA LEU A 135 -8.96 7.69 2.07
C LEU A 135 -10.20 6.80 2.13
N VAL A 136 -10.17 5.71 1.39
CA VAL A 136 -11.21 4.66 1.43
C VAL A 136 -10.75 3.55 2.36
N SER A 137 -11.64 3.08 3.23
CA SER A 137 -11.40 1.95 4.14
C SER A 137 -12.73 1.38 4.66
N ASP A 138 -12.65 0.36 5.50
CA ASP A 138 -13.77 -0.23 6.23
C ASP A 138 -14.53 0.78 7.10
N TYR A 139 -13.86 1.88 7.54
CA TYR A 139 -14.48 3.00 8.28
C TYR A 139 -15.14 4.03 7.37
N SER A 140 -15.07 3.87 6.06
CA SER A 140 -15.68 4.79 5.10
C SER A 140 -17.20 4.74 5.17
N GLY A 141 -17.83 5.89 4.95
CA GLY A 141 -19.27 6.02 4.77
C GLY A 141 -19.68 6.22 3.31
N GLY A 142 -20.98 6.15 3.02
CA GLY A 142 -21.48 6.38 1.65
C GLY A 142 -21.10 7.75 1.06
N SER A 143 -20.88 8.78 1.89
CA SER A 143 -20.40 10.09 1.43
C SER A 143 -18.96 10.06 0.95
N THR A 144 -18.10 9.23 1.55
CA THR A 144 -16.72 9.02 1.12
C THR A 144 -16.68 8.33 -0.24
N ILE A 145 -17.46 7.24 -0.39
CA ILE A 145 -17.56 6.50 -1.66
C ILE A 145 -18.09 7.42 -2.78
N LEU A 146 -19.16 8.16 -2.52
CA LEU A 146 -19.71 9.10 -3.49
C LEU A 146 -18.70 10.18 -3.91
N HIS A 147 -17.98 10.77 -2.94
CA HIS A 147 -16.96 11.78 -3.23
C HIS A 147 -15.85 11.21 -4.13
N LYS A 148 -15.35 10.01 -3.78
CA LYS A 148 -14.29 9.34 -4.57
C LYS A 148 -14.73 8.94 -5.97
N LEU A 149 -16.00 8.62 -6.16
CA LEU A 149 -16.53 8.21 -7.46
C LEU A 149 -17.10 9.37 -8.29
N ALA A 150 -17.19 10.59 -7.76
CA ALA A 150 -17.80 11.72 -8.43
C ALA A 150 -17.11 12.09 -9.76
N HIS A 151 -15.82 11.82 -9.91
CA HIS A 151 -15.07 12.08 -11.15
C HIS A 151 -15.36 11.03 -12.25
N VAL A 152 -15.73 9.79 -11.85
CA VAL A 152 -16.05 8.69 -12.78
C VAL A 152 -17.55 8.65 -13.07
N TYR A 153 -18.37 8.87 -12.04
CA TYR A 153 -19.83 8.79 -12.08
C TYR A 153 -20.46 10.08 -11.53
N PRO A 154 -20.41 11.20 -12.29
CA PRO A 154 -20.88 12.51 -11.81
C PRO A 154 -22.40 12.55 -11.55
N ASP A 155 -23.18 11.69 -12.22
CA ASP A 155 -24.64 11.64 -12.13
C ASP A 155 -25.16 10.75 -10.98
N VAL A 156 -24.26 10.09 -10.24
CA VAL A 156 -24.65 9.23 -9.11
C VAL A 156 -24.97 10.06 -7.89
N ASP A 157 -26.17 9.89 -7.36
CA ASP A 157 -26.62 10.59 -6.16
C ASP A 157 -26.34 9.76 -4.88
N ARG A 158 -26.44 10.43 -3.72
CA ARG A 158 -26.20 9.82 -2.40
C ARG A 158 -27.14 8.64 -2.06
N LYS A 159 -28.29 8.51 -2.75
CA LYS A 159 -29.29 7.47 -2.49
C LYS A 159 -29.10 6.26 -3.39
N ASP A 160 -28.16 6.29 -4.33
CA ASP A 160 -27.89 5.17 -5.23
C ASP A 160 -27.56 3.91 -4.43
N PRO A 161 -28.30 2.81 -4.61
CA PRO A 161 -28.08 1.57 -3.88
C PRO A 161 -26.70 0.98 -4.14
N ARG A 162 -26.12 1.16 -5.30
CA ARG A 162 -24.79 0.66 -5.69
C ARG A 162 -23.68 1.20 -4.78
N LEU A 163 -23.83 2.40 -4.21
CA LEU A 163 -22.86 2.93 -3.24
C LEU A 163 -22.79 2.07 -1.97
N ARG A 164 -23.89 1.44 -1.57
CA ARG A 164 -23.91 0.51 -0.42
C ARG A 164 -23.23 -0.80 -0.79
N ASP A 165 -23.43 -1.27 -2.02
CA ASP A 165 -22.82 -2.50 -2.50
C ASP A 165 -21.30 -2.33 -2.63
N VAL A 166 -20.80 -1.20 -3.17
CA VAL A 166 -19.38 -0.86 -3.14
C VAL A 166 -18.82 -0.84 -1.72
N LEU A 167 -19.51 -0.19 -0.78
CA LEU A 167 -19.05 -0.12 0.60
C LEU A 167 -19.02 -1.50 1.29
N ALA A 168 -20.01 -2.34 1.02
CA ALA A 168 -20.05 -3.71 1.55
C ALA A 168 -18.87 -4.54 1.01
N LEU A 169 -18.60 -4.43 -0.28
CA LEU A 169 -17.52 -5.13 -0.94
C LEU A 169 -16.12 -4.63 -0.49
N VAL A 170 -15.95 -3.31 -0.27
CA VAL A 170 -14.72 -2.76 0.32
C VAL A 170 -14.46 -3.41 1.68
N LYS A 171 -15.46 -3.46 2.55
CA LYS A 171 -15.34 -4.06 3.89
C LYS A 171 -14.98 -5.54 3.83
N GLU A 172 -15.65 -6.30 2.97
CA GLU A 172 -15.37 -7.72 2.76
C GLU A 172 -13.92 -7.93 2.30
N ARG A 173 -13.47 -7.15 1.31
CA ARG A 173 -12.12 -7.23 0.77
C ARG A 173 -11.05 -6.82 1.79
N GLU A 174 -11.27 -5.78 2.58
CA GLU A 174 -10.33 -5.39 3.63
C GLU A 174 -10.21 -6.46 4.73
N HIS A 175 -11.29 -7.15 5.07
CA HIS A 175 -11.22 -8.34 5.94
C HIS A 175 -10.41 -9.49 5.31
N ALA A 176 -10.39 -9.59 4.01
CA ALA A 176 -9.57 -10.55 3.26
C ALA A 176 -8.11 -10.08 3.04
N GLY A 177 -7.71 -8.92 3.62
CA GLY A 177 -6.34 -8.41 3.58
C GLY A 177 -6.05 -7.40 2.47
N TYR A 178 -7.06 -6.88 1.78
CA TYR A 178 -6.90 -5.75 0.87
C TYR A 178 -6.75 -4.45 1.66
N GLU A 179 -6.00 -3.50 1.10
CA GLU A 179 -5.83 -2.17 1.66
C GLU A 179 -6.01 -1.13 0.54
N TYR A 180 -7.12 -0.38 0.61
CA TYR A 180 -7.47 0.59 -0.44
C TYR A 180 -6.93 2.00 -0.17
N GLU A 181 -6.35 2.27 1.01
CA GLU A 181 -5.83 3.59 1.38
C GLU A 181 -4.75 4.11 0.43
N ALA A 182 -3.87 3.20 -0.04
CA ALA A 182 -2.82 3.49 -1.00
C ALA A 182 -3.09 2.89 -2.39
N ALA A 183 -4.31 2.35 -2.63
CA ALA A 183 -4.66 1.62 -3.85
C ALA A 183 -5.93 2.19 -4.50
N GLU A 184 -5.95 3.49 -4.79
CA GLU A 184 -7.11 4.20 -5.36
C GLU A 184 -7.58 3.60 -6.68
N ALA A 185 -6.65 3.22 -7.56
CA ALA A 185 -6.99 2.58 -8.83
C ALA A 185 -7.70 1.22 -8.62
N SER A 186 -7.27 0.43 -7.62
CA SER A 186 -7.94 -0.84 -7.28
C SER A 186 -9.34 -0.61 -6.72
N PHE A 187 -9.52 0.45 -5.93
CA PHE A 187 -10.84 0.87 -5.46
C PHE A 187 -11.75 1.29 -6.62
N GLU A 188 -11.25 2.10 -7.55
CA GLU A 188 -12.02 2.53 -8.72
C GLU A 188 -12.45 1.34 -9.58
N LEU A 189 -11.55 0.38 -9.85
CA LEU A 189 -11.88 -0.83 -10.58
C LEU A 189 -12.94 -1.67 -9.86
N LEU A 190 -12.83 -1.80 -8.52
CA LEU A 190 -13.85 -2.50 -7.73
C LEU A 190 -15.22 -1.82 -7.85
N ALA A 191 -15.25 -0.48 -7.82
CA ALA A 191 -16.50 0.26 -8.01
C ALA A 191 -17.09 0.07 -9.41
N ARG A 192 -16.26 0.13 -10.47
CA ARG A 192 -16.67 -0.12 -11.87
C ARG A 192 -17.35 -1.47 -12.03
N ARG A 193 -16.86 -2.52 -11.37
CA ARG A 193 -17.49 -3.85 -11.35
C ARG A 193 -18.90 -3.81 -10.78
N VAL A 194 -19.08 -3.13 -9.63
CA VAL A 194 -20.41 -2.97 -9.02
C VAL A 194 -21.34 -2.15 -9.92
N PHE A 195 -20.81 -1.22 -10.70
CA PHE A 195 -21.57 -0.41 -11.67
C PHE A 195 -21.84 -1.15 -12.98
N GLY A 196 -21.40 -2.41 -13.12
CA GLY A 196 -21.74 -3.30 -14.25
C GLY A 196 -20.79 -3.23 -15.43
N GLU A 197 -19.58 -2.69 -15.25
CA GLU A 197 -18.51 -2.80 -16.25
C GLU A 197 -17.91 -4.21 -16.22
N GLU A 198 -17.71 -4.83 -17.39
CA GLU A 198 -17.19 -6.23 -17.48
C GLU A 198 -15.76 -6.33 -16.95
N GLU A 199 -15.50 -7.41 -16.21
CA GLU A 199 -14.16 -7.75 -15.75
C GLU A 199 -13.37 -8.50 -16.82
N PRO A 200 -12.06 -8.22 -16.96
CA PRO A 200 -11.17 -9.15 -17.63
C PRO A 200 -11.07 -10.45 -16.80
N PHE A 201 -11.35 -11.58 -17.41
CA PHE A 201 -11.15 -12.91 -16.82
C PHE A 201 -9.79 -13.47 -17.27
N ALA A 202 -9.21 -14.36 -16.45
CA ALA A 202 -8.03 -15.11 -16.82
C ALA A 202 -8.45 -16.47 -17.37
N GLU A 203 -7.93 -16.82 -18.55
CA GLU A 203 -8.01 -18.16 -19.11
C GLU A 203 -6.61 -18.75 -19.22
N ALA A 204 -6.47 -20.02 -18.85
CA ALA A 204 -5.24 -20.78 -19.04
C ALA A 204 -5.52 -22.02 -19.88
N THR A 205 -4.61 -22.29 -20.82
CA THR A 205 -4.60 -23.50 -21.62
C THR A 205 -3.38 -24.33 -21.25
N VAL A 206 -3.61 -25.60 -20.90
CA VAL A 206 -2.58 -26.56 -20.51
C VAL A 206 -2.57 -27.73 -21.47
N GLN A 207 -1.38 -28.07 -21.97
CA GLN A 207 -1.16 -29.28 -22.77
C GLN A 207 -0.15 -30.17 -22.08
N LEU A 208 -0.55 -31.37 -21.71
CA LEU A 208 0.27 -32.36 -21.00
C LEU A 208 0.38 -33.66 -21.79
N ARG A 209 1.52 -34.33 -21.61
CA ARG A 209 1.68 -35.71 -22.01
C ARG A 209 1.84 -36.56 -20.77
N LEU A 210 0.90 -37.48 -20.55
CA LEU A 210 0.94 -38.37 -19.40
C LEU A 210 1.95 -39.51 -19.65
N PRO A 211 2.61 -40.00 -18.58
CA PRO A 211 3.49 -41.17 -18.69
C PRO A 211 2.77 -42.37 -19.32
N GLY A 212 3.39 -42.97 -20.35
CA GLY A 212 2.81 -44.10 -21.04
C GLY A 212 1.74 -43.78 -22.10
N SER A 213 1.32 -42.51 -22.23
CA SER A 213 0.35 -42.09 -23.27
C SER A 213 1.06 -41.62 -24.55
N ALA A 214 0.56 -42.07 -25.70
CA ALA A 214 1.00 -41.59 -27.01
C ALA A 214 0.36 -40.23 -27.39
N THR A 215 -0.74 -39.86 -26.73
CA THR A 215 -1.50 -38.63 -27.00
C THR A 215 -1.29 -37.63 -25.91
N SER A 216 -1.34 -36.32 -26.26
CA SER A 216 -1.37 -35.24 -25.28
C SER A 216 -2.81 -34.90 -24.88
N VAL A 217 -3.00 -34.63 -23.61
CA VAL A 217 -4.24 -34.06 -23.07
C VAL A 217 -4.16 -32.53 -23.20
N HIS A 218 -5.19 -31.92 -23.74
CA HIS A 218 -5.30 -30.49 -23.95
C HIS A 218 -6.55 -29.96 -23.24
N THR A 219 -6.38 -29.06 -22.28
CA THR A 219 -7.48 -28.48 -21.50
C THR A 219 -7.34 -26.98 -21.39
N ALA A 220 -8.48 -26.30 -21.31
CA ALA A 220 -8.55 -24.90 -20.98
C ALA A 220 -9.50 -24.68 -19.79
N ALA A 221 -9.21 -23.70 -18.97
CA ALA A 221 -10.05 -23.31 -17.85
C ALA A 221 -9.95 -21.80 -17.57
N MET A 222 -11.05 -21.23 -17.12
CA MET A 222 -11.12 -19.88 -16.59
C MET A 222 -10.87 -19.91 -15.08
N GLY A 223 -10.38 -18.81 -14.54
CA GLY A 223 -10.14 -18.64 -13.10
C GLY A 223 -10.12 -17.17 -12.69
N ASP A 224 -10.14 -16.91 -11.39
CA ASP A 224 -10.10 -15.57 -10.80
C ASP A 224 -8.78 -14.84 -11.04
N GLY A 225 -7.80 -15.55 -11.60
CA GLY A 225 -6.49 -15.01 -11.97
C GLY A 225 -5.67 -16.07 -12.69
N PRO A 226 -4.51 -15.69 -13.29
CA PRO A 226 -3.76 -16.59 -14.17
C PRO A 226 -3.25 -17.86 -13.47
N VAL A 227 -2.85 -17.78 -12.19
CA VAL A 227 -2.40 -18.96 -11.42
C VAL A 227 -3.56 -19.88 -11.07
N ASN A 228 -4.73 -19.32 -10.71
CA ASN A 228 -5.93 -20.10 -10.46
C ASN A 228 -6.42 -20.78 -11.74
N ALA A 229 -6.46 -20.06 -12.87
CA ALA A 229 -6.80 -20.64 -14.16
C ALA A 229 -5.86 -21.81 -14.56
N LEU A 230 -4.55 -21.68 -14.30
CA LEU A 230 -3.56 -22.76 -14.50
C LEU A 230 -3.83 -23.97 -13.61
N ASP A 231 -4.12 -23.78 -12.31
CA ASP A 231 -4.42 -24.88 -11.39
C ASP A 231 -5.69 -25.63 -11.83
N VAL A 232 -6.75 -24.90 -12.18
CA VAL A 232 -8.00 -25.50 -12.67
C VAL A 232 -7.77 -26.26 -13.96
N ALA A 233 -7.02 -25.70 -14.93
CA ALA A 233 -6.72 -26.36 -16.19
C ALA A 233 -5.88 -27.64 -15.99
N LEU A 234 -4.86 -27.56 -15.10
CA LEU A 234 -4.01 -28.72 -14.76
C LEU A 234 -4.81 -29.83 -14.09
N ARG A 235 -5.64 -29.51 -13.11
CA ARG A 235 -6.51 -30.49 -12.43
C ARG A 235 -7.48 -31.14 -13.42
N LYS A 236 -8.09 -30.37 -14.30
CA LYS A 236 -8.97 -30.86 -15.35
C LYS A 236 -8.26 -31.84 -16.28
N ALA A 237 -6.99 -31.61 -16.62
CA ALA A 237 -6.19 -32.50 -17.45
C ALA A 237 -5.82 -33.81 -16.77
N LEU A 238 -5.69 -33.81 -15.43
CA LEU A 238 -5.17 -34.95 -14.66
C LEU A 238 -6.25 -35.77 -13.96
N MET A 239 -7.46 -35.23 -13.75
CA MET A 239 -8.50 -35.81 -12.89
C MET A 239 -8.93 -37.22 -13.29
N GLU A 240 -8.96 -37.52 -14.59
CA GLU A 240 -9.37 -38.82 -15.09
C GLU A 240 -8.36 -39.92 -14.73
N GLU A 241 -7.06 -39.64 -14.86
CA GLU A 241 -5.99 -40.60 -14.63
C GLU A 241 -5.53 -40.64 -13.15
N TYR A 242 -5.70 -39.50 -12.46
CA TYR A 242 -5.23 -39.27 -11.09
C TYR A 242 -6.35 -38.72 -10.20
N PRO A 243 -7.41 -39.47 -9.89
CA PRO A 243 -8.56 -38.98 -9.12
C PRO A 243 -8.23 -38.55 -7.70
N GLU A 244 -7.10 -38.99 -7.15
CA GLU A 244 -6.58 -38.58 -5.85
C GLU A 244 -6.32 -37.07 -5.72
N ILE A 245 -6.08 -36.34 -6.84
CA ILE A 245 -5.87 -34.91 -6.84
C ILE A 245 -7.11 -34.12 -6.38
N ALA A 246 -8.31 -34.71 -6.45
CA ALA A 246 -9.51 -34.07 -5.94
C ALA A 246 -9.47 -33.76 -4.44
N ARG A 247 -8.63 -34.49 -3.67
CA ARG A 247 -8.47 -34.32 -2.24
C ARG A 247 -7.35 -33.32 -1.87
N MET A 248 -6.55 -32.90 -2.86
CA MET A 248 -5.45 -31.97 -2.66
C MET A 248 -5.97 -30.54 -2.75
N HIS A 249 -5.68 -29.74 -1.75
CA HIS A 249 -6.07 -28.32 -1.73
C HIS A 249 -4.90 -27.43 -1.31
N LEU A 250 -4.89 -26.24 -1.86
CA LEU A 250 -3.92 -25.21 -1.53
C LEU A 250 -4.17 -24.68 -0.11
N VAL A 251 -3.14 -24.66 0.73
CA VAL A 251 -3.19 -24.15 2.10
C VAL A 251 -2.54 -22.78 2.18
N ASP A 252 -1.42 -22.59 1.46
CA ASP A 252 -0.67 -21.34 1.50
C ASP A 252 0.03 -21.08 0.17
N TYR A 253 0.07 -19.82 -0.24
CA TYR A 253 0.73 -19.35 -1.45
C TYR A 253 1.45 -18.04 -1.18
N LYS A 254 2.78 -18.08 -1.20
CA LYS A 254 3.63 -16.92 -0.92
C LYS A 254 4.51 -16.58 -2.10
N VAL A 255 4.54 -15.30 -2.44
CA VAL A 255 5.40 -14.77 -3.51
C VAL A 255 6.41 -13.80 -2.90
N ARG A 256 7.68 -13.96 -3.28
CA ARG A 256 8.75 -13.05 -2.84
C ARG A 256 9.66 -12.69 -4.00
N VAL A 257 9.87 -11.41 -4.22
CA VAL A 257 10.91 -10.92 -5.13
C VAL A 257 12.27 -11.14 -4.48
N LEU A 258 13.20 -11.79 -5.19
CA LEU A 258 14.53 -12.11 -4.68
C LEU A 258 15.55 -11.01 -4.97
N ASP A 259 15.37 -10.27 -6.06
CA ASP A 259 16.22 -9.15 -6.46
C ASP A 259 15.33 -7.93 -6.73
N ALA A 260 15.23 -7.05 -5.74
CA ALA A 260 14.45 -5.81 -5.84
C ALA A 260 15.14 -4.77 -6.76
N THR A 261 16.43 -4.90 -7.03
CA THR A 261 17.19 -3.97 -7.89
C THR A 261 16.91 -4.19 -9.38
N GLY A 262 16.46 -5.39 -9.74
CA GLY A 262 16.09 -5.77 -11.12
C GLY A 262 14.73 -5.23 -11.59
N GLY A 263 13.97 -4.50 -10.77
CA GLY A 263 12.63 -4.05 -11.10
C GLY A 263 11.71 -5.23 -11.47
N THR A 264 10.95 -5.10 -12.57
CA THR A 264 10.04 -6.15 -13.06
C THR A 264 10.74 -7.36 -13.67
N SER A 265 12.07 -7.32 -13.86
CA SER A 265 12.89 -8.45 -14.33
C SER A 265 13.56 -9.25 -13.21
N GLY A 266 13.39 -8.84 -11.95
CA GLY A 266 13.89 -9.54 -10.78
C GLY A 266 13.33 -10.96 -10.64
N ALA A 267 14.16 -11.92 -10.18
CA ALA A 267 13.70 -13.28 -9.94
C ALA A 267 12.65 -13.31 -8.83
N VAL A 268 11.56 -14.05 -9.08
CA VAL A 268 10.47 -14.26 -8.13
C VAL A 268 10.52 -15.68 -7.60
N ARG A 269 10.43 -15.83 -6.29
CA ARG A 269 10.24 -17.11 -5.61
C ARG A 269 8.78 -17.28 -5.22
N VAL A 270 8.19 -18.37 -5.65
CA VAL A 270 6.87 -18.84 -5.21
C VAL A 270 7.08 -20.00 -4.25
N LEU A 271 6.50 -19.90 -3.07
CA LEU A 271 6.37 -20.98 -2.10
C LEU A 271 4.89 -21.39 -2.05
N LEU A 272 4.63 -22.65 -2.27
CA LEU A 272 3.28 -23.20 -2.31
C LEU A 272 3.18 -24.31 -1.28
N GLN A 273 2.12 -24.31 -0.49
CA GLN A 273 1.82 -25.37 0.48
C GLN A 273 0.49 -26.01 0.15
N MET A 274 0.49 -27.31 -0.03
CA MET A 274 -0.71 -28.13 -0.24
C MET A 274 -0.98 -29.07 0.92
N SER A 275 -2.22 -29.48 1.05
CA SER A 275 -2.64 -30.52 1.99
C SER A 275 -3.54 -31.54 1.33
N SER A 276 -3.45 -32.79 1.80
CA SER A 276 -4.37 -33.88 1.46
C SER A 276 -4.46 -34.86 2.62
N ASN A 277 -5.66 -35.24 3.04
CA ASN A 277 -5.93 -36.21 4.12
C ASN A 277 -5.22 -35.89 5.47
N GLY A 278 -4.91 -34.60 5.75
CA GLY A 278 -4.23 -34.18 6.96
C GLY A 278 -2.70 -34.06 6.83
N ASP A 279 -2.11 -34.60 5.79
CA ASP A 279 -0.70 -34.39 5.47
C ASP A 279 -0.53 -33.04 4.73
N THR A 280 0.59 -32.37 4.97
CA THR A 280 0.91 -31.09 4.35
C THR A 280 2.34 -31.09 3.81
N TRP A 281 2.54 -30.54 2.62
CA TRP A 281 3.86 -30.43 1.99
C TRP A 281 4.03 -29.08 1.31
N GLY A 282 5.30 -28.66 1.18
CA GLY A 282 5.66 -27.42 0.52
C GLY A 282 6.49 -27.65 -0.73
N THR A 283 6.28 -26.82 -1.74
CA THR A 283 7.08 -26.77 -2.96
C THR A 283 7.51 -25.35 -3.30
N VAL A 284 8.52 -25.22 -4.15
CA VAL A 284 9.11 -23.95 -4.51
C VAL A 284 9.34 -23.86 -6.02
N GLY A 285 9.04 -22.69 -6.58
CA GLY A 285 9.44 -22.35 -7.94
C GLY A 285 10.16 -21.02 -7.97
N VAL A 286 11.13 -20.87 -8.86
CA VAL A 286 11.92 -19.62 -9.00
C VAL A 286 12.08 -19.29 -10.48
N HIS A 287 11.59 -18.13 -10.88
CA HIS A 287 11.72 -17.65 -12.25
C HIS A 287 11.49 -16.12 -12.29
N PRO A 288 12.03 -15.36 -13.27
CA PRO A 288 11.68 -13.95 -13.45
C PRO A 288 10.19 -13.74 -13.77
N ASN A 289 9.55 -14.69 -14.45
CA ASN A 289 8.11 -14.68 -14.68
C ASN A 289 7.38 -15.41 -13.54
N ILE A 290 6.51 -14.70 -12.82
CA ILE A 290 5.72 -15.23 -11.71
C ILE A 290 4.83 -16.40 -12.12
N ILE A 291 4.28 -16.42 -13.33
CA ILE A 291 3.43 -17.49 -13.83
C ILE A 291 4.24 -18.78 -13.98
N GLU A 292 5.46 -18.68 -14.50
CA GLU A 292 6.37 -19.81 -14.64
C GLU A 292 6.85 -20.33 -13.28
N ALA A 293 7.22 -19.42 -12.35
CA ALA A 293 7.55 -19.82 -10.98
C ALA A 293 6.39 -20.52 -10.26
N SER A 294 5.16 -20.05 -10.48
CA SER A 294 3.94 -20.66 -9.93
C SER A 294 3.68 -22.03 -10.56
N TRP A 295 3.87 -22.13 -11.87
CA TRP A 295 3.71 -23.40 -12.61
C TRP A 295 4.66 -24.47 -12.09
N GLN A 296 5.94 -24.13 -11.90
CA GLN A 296 6.94 -25.04 -11.32
C GLN A 296 6.51 -25.54 -9.93
N ALA A 297 6.17 -24.62 -9.01
CA ALA A 297 5.75 -24.99 -7.66
C ALA A 297 4.47 -25.83 -7.66
N LEU A 298 3.50 -25.51 -8.53
CA LEU A 298 2.22 -26.19 -8.65
C LEU A 298 2.38 -27.62 -9.21
N THR A 299 3.12 -27.78 -10.29
CA THR A 299 3.38 -29.10 -10.88
C THR A 299 4.12 -30.01 -9.94
N ASP A 300 5.17 -29.52 -9.27
CA ASP A 300 5.91 -30.30 -8.28
C ASP A 300 5.01 -30.74 -7.12
N SER A 301 4.11 -29.86 -6.69
CA SER A 301 3.19 -30.14 -5.58
C SER A 301 2.16 -31.22 -5.95
N ILE A 302 1.59 -31.16 -7.16
CA ILE A 302 0.67 -32.17 -7.67
C ILE A 302 1.37 -33.53 -7.86
N ILE A 303 2.57 -33.53 -8.46
CA ILE A 303 3.38 -34.75 -8.63
C ILE A 303 3.69 -35.41 -7.29
N TYR A 304 4.17 -34.61 -6.32
CA TYR A 304 4.44 -35.12 -4.98
C TYR A 304 3.21 -35.74 -4.32
N GLY A 305 2.07 -35.05 -4.38
CA GLY A 305 0.82 -35.53 -3.80
C GLY A 305 0.32 -36.81 -4.46
N ILE A 306 0.44 -36.98 -5.80
CA ILE A 306 0.11 -38.20 -6.52
C ILE A 306 1.00 -39.36 -6.05
N VAL A 307 2.33 -39.12 -5.99
CA VAL A 307 3.29 -40.17 -5.55
C VAL A 307 3.03 -40.56 -4.11
N ALA A 308 2.81 -39.62 -3.22
CA ALA A 308 2.50 -39.88 -1.81
C ALA A 308 1.19 -40.69 -1.65
N ALA A 309 0.15 -40.33 -2.38
CA ALA A 309 -1.13 -41.04 -2.34
C ALA A 309 -1.05 -42.51 -2.86
N ARG A 310 -0.09 -42.78 -3.77
CA ARG A 310 0.15 -44.12 -4.33
C ARG A 310 1.22 -44.96 -3.61
N GLY A 311 1.65 -44.56 -2.42
CA GLY A 311 2.58 -45.33 -1.58
C GLY A 311 4.02 -44.88 -1.57
N GLY A 312 4.31 -43.68 -2.08
CA GLY A 312 5.64 -43.04 -2.03
C GLY A 312 6.59 -43.52 -3.14
N TRP A 313 7.77 -42.92 -3.16
CA TRP A 313 8.88 -43.35 -4.01
C TRP A 313 9.45 -44.66 -3.43
N HIS A 314 9.10 -45.77 -4.01
CA HIS A 314 9.82 -47.01 -3.74
C HIS A 314 11.15 -46.93 -4.51
N GLY A 315 12.23 -46.64 -3.78
CA GLY A 315 13.61 -46.70 -4.27
C GLY A 315 14.06 -48.13 -4.47
#